data_34b7bb93e92e74851c692fa9f23b2ca7
#
_entry.id   34b7bb93e92e74851c692fa9f23b2ca7
#
_cell.length_a   1.000
_cell.length_b   1.000
_cell.length_c   1.000
_cell.angle_alpha   90.00
_cell.angle_beta   90.00
_cell.angle_gamma   90.00
#
_symmetry.space_group_name_H-M   'P 1'
#
loop_
_entity.id
_entity.type
_entity.pdbx_description
1 polymer ?
#
loop_
_entity_poly.entity_id
_entity_poly.type
_entity_poly.pdbx_seq_one_letter_code
_entity_poly.pdbx_strand_id
1 'polypeptide(L)'
;MDNELKRSVDYSRKRLQAIRNCEDHVADVLWKSTQKIIAASKRYRVAGRLTNESALISYAKNVTAEAEESINRYISAYSKASCKILGIDSENIESFLVSDIYGKTTSERNVVYLGNFAEDIVRMIKAGTLMGYSDQQLLSSIRTGYKDPYHTSVITKAKRKDINIDVPSYGKGYYKNAYQNIVRNASQVIALAWGQAEQEYGQEIGAVGYFVHRGSSYNCPVCDDLCGYVHDITTMVIPAHPRCCCRAEFVFKDNKKK
;
A
#
# COMPACT_ATOMS: atom_id res chain seq x y z
N MET A 1 27.88 9.83 -17.61
CA MET A 1 26.67 10.04 -16.83
C MET A 1 27.11 10.68 -15.52
N ASP A 2 26.54 11.81 -15.18
CA ASP A 2 26.87 12.52 -13.94
C ASP A 2 26.65 11.60 -12.73
N ASN A 3 27.52 11.70 -11.71
CA ASN A 3 27.47 10.85 -10.52
C ASN A 3 26.12 11.01 -9.78
N GLU A 4 25.57 12.23 -9.77
CA GLU A 4 24.30 12.53 -9.14
C GLU A 4 23.11 11.89 -9.88
N LEU A 5 23.09 11.96 -11.19
CA LEU A 5 22.08 11.28 -11.99
C LEU A 5 22.09 9.76 -11.74
N LYS A 6 23.28 9.16 -11.63
CA LYS A 6 23.43 7.73 -11.31
C LYS A 6 22.87 7.42 -9.92
N ARG A 7 23.22 8.23 -8.90
CA ARG A 7 22.70 8.11 -7.54
C ARG A 7 21.17 8.13 -7.54
N SER A 8 20.59 9.15 -8.19
CA SER A 8 19.15 9.37 -8.29
C SER A 8 18.40 8.16 -8.91
N VAL A 9 18.96 7.59 -10.00
CA VAL A 9 18.40 6.40 -10.66
C VAL A 9 18.46 5.18 -9.74
N ASP A 10 19.61 4.94 -9.11
CA ASP A 10 19.81 3.78 -8.24
C ASP A 10 18.95 3.87 -6.98
N TYR A 11 18.83 5.04 -6.38
CA TYR A 11 17.95 5.27 -5.22
C TYR A 11 16.48 5.03 -5.58
N SER A 12 16.01 5.58 -6.68
CA SER A 12 14.63 5.37 -7.15
C SER A 12 14.33 3.89 -7.41
N ARG A 13 15.28 3.15 -8.02
CA ARG A 13 15.15 1.71 -8.24
C ARG A 13 15.02 0.94 -6.92
N LYS A 14 15.87 1.25 -5.93
CA LYS A 14 15.82 0.63 -4.59
C LYS A 14 14.51 0.96 -3.87
N ARG A 15 14.00 2.20 -3.97
CA ARG A 15 12.69 2.59 -3.45
C ARG A 15 11.58 1.72 -4.04
N LEU A 16 11.51 1.59 -5.36
CA LEU A 16 10.50 0.77 -6.01
C LEU A 16 10.59 -0.70 -5.63
N GLN A 17 11.81 -1.22 -5.42
CA GLN A 17 12.01 -2.58 -4.94
C GLN A 17 11.53 -2.74 -3.49
N ALA A 18 11.83 -1.78 -2.60
CA ALA A 18 11.36 -1.79 -1.21
C ALA A 18 9.83 -1.79 -1.13
N ILE A 19 9.17 -0.94 -1.94
CA ILE A 19 7.72 -0.90 -2.05
C ILE A 19 7.18 -2.26 -2.47
N ARG A 20 7.70 -2.85 -3.54
CA ARG A 20 7.25 -4.15 -4.06
C ARG A 20 7.43 -5.27 -3.03
N ASN A 21 8.58 -5.33 -2.38
CA ASN A 21 8.84 -6.33 -1.34
C ASN A 21 7.86 -6.19 -0.15
N CYS A 22 7.53 -4.95 0.25
CA CYS A 22 6.52 -4.72 1.29
C CYS A 22 5.12 -5.15 0.82
N GLU A 23 4.74 -4.82 -0.41
CA GLU A 23 3.46 -5.27 -0.99
C GLU A 23 3.33 -6.80 -0.94
N ASP A 24 4.39 -7.53 -1.28
CA ASP A 24 4.41 -9.00 -1.24
C ASP A 24 4.25 -9.52 0.21
N HIS A 25 4.95 -8.94 1.19
CA HIS A 25 4.80 -9.34 2.59
C HIS A 25 3.41 -9.00 3.15
N VAL A 26 2.86 -7.84 2.84
CA VAL A 26 1.49 -7.46 3.21
C VAL A 26 0.49 -8.43 2.59
N ALA A 27 0.67 -8.78 1.31
CA ALA A 27 -0.16 -9.76 0.61
C ALA A 27 -0.13 -11.13 1.30
N ASP A 28 1.05 -11.59 1.73
CA ASP A 28 1.20 -12.87 2.44
C ASP A 28 0.51 -12.86 3.82
N VAL A 29 0.61 -11.75 4.57
CA VAL A 29 -0.10 -11.60 5.85
C VAL A 29 -1.61 -11.67 5.65
N LEU A 30 -2.13 -10.90 4.70
CA LEU A 30 -3.57 -10.88 4.38
C LEU A 30 -4.06 -12.23 3.85
N TRP A 31 -3.23 -12.92 3.07
CA TRP A 31 -3.55 -14.26 2.59
C TRP A 31 -3.66 -15.29 3.72
N LYS A 32 -2.73 -15.27 4.68
CA LYS A 32 -2.80 -16.12 5.88
C LYS A 32 -4.05 -15.83 6.70
N SER A 33 -4.41 -14.55 6.86
CA SER A 33 -5.65 -14.14 7.53
C SER A 33 -6.89 -14.67 6.78
N THR A 34 -6.93 -14.55 5.46
CA THR A 34 -8.01 -15.09 4.61
C THR A 34 -8.17 -16.60 4.80
N GLN A 35 -7.07 -17.36 4.81
CA GLN A 35 -7.10 -18.80 5.02
C GLN A 35 -7.67 -19.18 6.40
N LYS A 36 -7.24 -18.48 7.48
CA LYS A 36 -7.79 -18.67 8.84
C LYS A 36 -9.30 -18.42 8.88
N ILE A 37 -9.76 -17.33 8.27
CA ILE A 37 -11.18 -16.94 8.28
C ILE A 37 -12.02 -17.96 7.48
N ILE A 38 -11.57 -18.39 6.31
CA ILE A 38 -12.28 -19.41 5.52
C ILE A 38 -12.33 -20.74 6.27
N ALA A 39 -11.25 -21.17 6.89
CA ALA A 39 -11.23 -22.40 7.69
C ALA A 39 -12.23 -22.31 8.87
N ALA A 40 -12.26 -21.19 9.59
CA ALA A 40 -13.21 -20.98 10.69
C ALA A 40 -14.66 -20.90 10.22
N SER A 41 -14.91 -20.44 9.00
CA SER A 41 -16.27 -20.28 8.45
C SER A 41 -17.01 -21.61 8.27
N LYS A 42 -16.31 -22.76 8.23
CA LYS A 42 -16.92 -24.09 8.09
C LYS A 42 -18.01 -24.33 9.15
N ARG A 43 -17.77 -23.94 10.40
CA ARG A 43 -18.70 -24.11 11.52
C ARG A 43 -19.98 -23.27 11.39
N TYR A 44 -19.96 -22.26 10.55
CA TYR A 44 -21.08 -21.33 10.33
C TYR A 44 -21.79 -21.56 9.01
N ARG A 45 -21.34 -22.52 8.19
CA ARG A 45 -21.96 -22.86 6.90
C ARG A 45 -22.80 -24.12 7.04
N VAL A 46 -24.12 -23.95 6.97
CA VAL A 46 -25.09 -25.04 7.11
C VAL A 46 -26.06 -24.98 5.93
N ALA A 47 -26.29 -26.11 5.28
CA ALA A 47 -27.22 -26.25 4.16
C ALA A 47 -27.10 -25.15 3.08
N GLY A 48 -25.85 -24.82 2.69
CA GLY A 48 -25.59 -23.83 1.65
C GLY A 48 -25.81 -22.36 2.10
N ARG A 49 -25.93 -22.12 3.40
CA ARG A 49 -26.14 -20.76 3.96
C ARG A 49 -25.12 -20.46 5.06
N LEU A 50 -24.81 -19.19 5.24
CA LEU A 50 -24.05 -18.68 6.39
C LEU A 50 -25.02 -18.37 7.52
N THR A 51 -25.00 -19.13 8.62
CA THR A 51 -25.99 -19.09 9.69
C THR A 51 -25.71 -18.06 10.78
N ASN A 52 -24.44 -17.71 11.02
CA ASN A 52 -24.07 -16.73 12.04
C ASN A 52 -22.99 -15.78 11.48
N GLU A 53 -23.44 -14.85 10.65
CA GLU A 53 -22.57 -13.88 9.97
C GLU A 53 -21.87 -12.96 10.97
N SER A 54 -22.56 -12.50 12.02
CA SER A 54 -21.99 -11.58 13.03
C SER A 54 -20.85 -12.22 13.81
N ALA A 55 -20.99 -13.48 14.21
CA ALA A 55 -19.91 -14.20 14.90
C ALA A 55 -18.70 -14.41 14.00
N LEU A 56 -18.90 -14.69 12.70
CA LEU A 56 -17.80 -14.82 11.76
C LEU A 56 -17.14 -13.46 11.48
N ILE A 57 -17.89 -12.35 11.43
CA ILE A 57 -17.32 -11.00 11.30
C ILE A 57 -16.46 -10.68 12.52
N SER A 58 -16.95 -10.95 13.75
CA SER A 58 -16.17 -10.71 14.97
C SER A 58 -14.87 -11.53 14.98
N TYR A 59 -14.94 -12.81 14.62
CA TYR A 59 -13.74 -13.65 14.48
C TYR A 59 -12.79 -13.10 13.41
N ALA A 60 -13.31 -12.70 12.24
CA ALA A 60 -12.50 -12.16 11.16
C ALA A 60 -11.80 -10.85 11.57
N LYS A 61 -12.50 -9.95 12.29
CA LYS A 61 -11.90 -8.72 12.83
C LYS A 61 -10.76 -9.01 13.81
N ASN A 62 -10.90 -10.01 14.67
CA ASN A 62 -9.83 -10.41 15.58
C ASN A 62 -8.60 -10.94 14.82
N VAL A 63 -8.82 -11.82 13.81
CA VAL A 63 -7.74 -12.34 12.97
C VAL A 63 -7.01 -11.22 12.21
N THR A 64 -7.74 -10.23 11.72
CA THR A 64 -7.13 -9.10 10.98
C THR A 64 -6.47 -8.09 11.91
N ALA A 65 -6.95 -7.91 13.15
CA ALA A 65 -6.27 -7.11 14.16
C ALA A 65 -4.89 -7.70 14.52
N GLU A 66 -4.76 -9.03 14.65
CA GLU A 66 -3.46 -9.71 14.83
C GLU A 66 -2.48 -9.43 13.66
N ALA A 67 -3.01 -9.20 12.46
CA ALA A 67 -2.21 -8.92 11.27
C ALA A 67 -1.63 -7.49 11.26
N GLU A 68 -2.25 -6.54 11.96
CA GLU A 68 -1.87 -5.12 11.95
C GLU A 68 -0.43 -4.90 12.37
N GLU A 69 -0.02 -5.47 13.50
CA GLU A 69 1.36 -5.34 14.02
C GLU A 69 2.40 -5.79 12.97
N SER A 70 2.13 -6.93 12.31
CA SER A 70 3.02 -7.45 11.27
C SER A 70 3.10 -6.51 10.07
N ILE A 71 1.98 -5.94 9.62
CA ILE A 71 1.92 -4.99 8.52
C ILE A 71 2.66 -3.71 8.87
N ASN A 72 2.41 -3.14 10.06
CA ASN A 72 3.09 -1.92 10.52
C ASN A 72 4.60 -2.13 10.65
N ARG A 73 5.05 -3.30 11.12
CA ARG A 73 6.47 -3.66 11.18
C ARG A 73 7.12 -3.72 9.80
N TYR A 74 6.46 -4.28 8.80
CA TYR A 74 6.98 -4.29 7.43
C TYR A 74 7.04 -2.87 6.85
N ILE A 75 5.99 -2.06 7.01
CA ILE A 75 6.00 -0.66 6.58
C ILE A 75 7.18 0.08 7.20
N SER A 76 7.38 -0.04 8.52
CA SER A 76 8.50 0.60 9.23
C SER A 76 9.85 0.12 8.70
N ALA A 77 10.07 -1.19 8.60
CA ALA A 77 11.33 -1.74 8.14
C ALA A 77 11.71 -1.28 6.73
N TYR A 78 10.76 -1.30 5.80
CA TYR A 78 10.99 -0.86 4.42
C TYR A 78 11.10 0.66 4.27
N SER A 79 10.46 1.45 5.13
CA SER A 79 10.64 2.89 5.19
C SER A 79 12.05 3.26 5.67
N LYS A 80 12.52 2.65 6.77
CA LYS A 80 13.87 2.89 7.33
C LYS A 80 15.02 2.40 6.43
N ALA A 81 14.74 1.51 5.49
CA ALA A 81 15.75 1.06 4.53
C ALA A 81 16.32 2.23 3.69
N SER A 82 15.57 3.31 3.50
CA SER A 82 16.03 4.54 2.84
C SER A 82 17.21 5.18 3.57
N CYS A 83 17.10 5.32 4.88
CA CYS A 83 18.14 5.93 5.73
C CYS A 83 19.44 5.10 5.69
N LYS A 84 19.32 3.77 5.79
CA LYS A 84 20.46 2.87 5.67
C LYS A 84 21.20 3.00 4.33
N ILE A 85 20.47 3.21 3.24
CA ILE A 85 21.05 3.37 1.90
C ILE A 85 21.75 4.72 1.75
N LEU A 86 21.19 5.77 2.36
CA LEU A 86 21.71 7.13 2.31
C LEU A 86 22.80 7.39 3.36
N GLY A 87 22.92 6.56 4.40
CA GLY A 87 23.85 6.73 5.50
C GLY A 87 23.44 7.80 6.51
N ILE A 88 22.14 8.10 6.59
CA ILE A 88 21.53 9.07 7.54
C ILE A 88 20.85 8.36 8.71
N ASP A 89 20.55 9.11 9.77
CA ASP A 89 19.79 8.59 10.91
C ASP A 89 18.34 8.29 10.55
N SER A 90 17.69 7.38 11.28
CA SER A 90 16.31 6.99 11.04
C SER A 90 15.28 7.67 11.96
N GLU A 91 15.69 8.52 12.88
CA GLU A 91 14.83 9.13 13.90
C GLU A 91 13.70 9.96 13.27
N ASN A 92 14.02 10.74 12.24
CA ASN A 92 13.03 11.53 11.51
C ASN A 92 12.01 10.67 10.77
N ILE A 93 12.43 9.52 10.23
CA ILE A 93 11.52 8.58 9.58
C ILE A 93 10.64 7.86 10.62
N GLU A 94 11.17 7.55 11.79
CA GLU A 94 10.36 7.01 12.90
C GLU A 94 9.29 7.99 13.34
N SER A 95 9.67 9.25 13.53
CA SER A 95 8.73 10.34 13.85
C SER A 95 7.68 10.54 12.75
N PHE A 96 8.08 10.49 11.48
CA PHE A 96 7.17 10.55 10.34
C PHE A 96 6.14 9.40 10.35
N LEU A 97 6.56 8.18 10.63
CA LEU A 97 5.68 7.00 10.58
C LEU A 97 4.56 7.03 11.62
N VAL A 98 4.77 7.73 12.75
CA VAL A 98 3.75 7.91 13.79
C VAL A 98 2.99 9.22 13.67
N SER A 99 3.39 10.09 12.75
CA SER A 99 2.73 11.38 12.51
C SER A 99 1.41 11.22 11.74
N ASP A 100 0.64 12.28 11.75
CA ASP A 100 -0.55 12.41 10.91
C ASP A 100 -0.14 12.60 9.45
N ILE A 101 -0.60 11.70 8.58
CA ILE A 101 -0.44 11.80 7.14
C ILE A 101 -1.84 11.97 6.54
N TYR A 102 -2.22 13.17 6.13
CA TYR A 102 -3.54 13.48 5.59
C TYR A 102 -4.70 13.12 6.54
N GLY A 103 -4.63 13.56 7.78
CA GLY A 103 -5.70 13.47 8.77
C GLY A 103 -5.78 12.18 9.58
N LYS A 104 -4.82 11.25 9.42
CA LYS A 104 -4.73 10.01 10.21
C LYS A 104 -3.31 9.46 10.23
N THR A 105 -2.94 8.81 11.32
CA THR A 105 -1.71 8.02 11.36
C THR A 105 -1.80 6.78 10.46
N THR A 106 -0.66 6.19 10.14
CA THR A 106 -0.60 4.93 9.36
C THR A 106 -1.35 3.79 10.07
N SER A 107 -1.19 3.67 11.40
CA SER A 107 -1.85 2.63 12.20
C SER A 107 -3.37 2.82 12.19
N GLU A 108 -3.88 4.01 12.43
CA GLU A 108 -5.32 4.29 12.38
C GLU A 108 -5.96 3.93 11.03
N ARG A 109 -5.25 4.19 9.93
CA ARG A 109 -5.72 3.75 8.60
C ARG A 109 -5.74 2.26 8.46
N ASN A 110 -4.67 1.58 8.92
CA ASN A 110 -4.58 0.13 8.83
C ASN A 110 -5.67 -0.55 9.64
N VAL A 111 -6.01 -0.06 10.85
CA VAL A 111 -7.16 -0.56 11.63
C VAL A 111 -8.45 -0.51 10.83
N VAL A 112 -8.76 0.64 10.22
CA VAL A 112 -9.98 0.80 9.42
C VAL A 112 -9.98 -0.11 8.20
N TYR A 113 -8.88 -0.17 7.48
CA TYR A 113 -8.80 -0.98 6.25
C TYR A 113 -8.82 -2.49 6.55
N LEU A 114 -8.22 -2.92 7.65
CA LEU A 114 -8.24 -4.31 8.10
C LEU A 114 -9.64 -4.72 8.57
N GLY A 115 -10.37 -3.84 9.26
CA GLY A 115 -11.77 -4.05 9.60
C GLY A 115 -12.64 -4.24 8.33
N ASN A 116 -12.47 -3.37 7.35
CA ASN A 116 -13.16 -3.48 6.06
C ASN A 116 -12.77 -4.76 5.31
N PHE A 117 -11.49 -5.15 5.39
CA PHE A 117 -11.00 -6.39 4.77
C PHE A 117 -11.63 -7.63 5.40
N ALA A 118 -11.75 -7.67 6.74
CA ALA A 118 -12.44 -8.74 7.44
C ALA A 118 -13.88 -8.90 6.96
N GLU A 119 -14.62 -7.80 6.82
CA GLU A 119 -16.00 -7.80 6.33
C GLU A 119 -16.08 -8.24 4.86
N ASP A 120 -15.15 -7.80 4.01
CA ASP A 120 -15.09 -8.21 2.61
C ASP A 120 -14.90 -9.73 2.48
N ILE A 121 -14.01 -10.32 3.29
CA ILE A 121 -13.82 -11.78 3.28
C ILE A 121 -15.09 -12.50 3.69
N VAL A 122 -15.78 -12.03 4.72
CA VAL A 122 -17.06 -12.65 5.16
C VAL A 122 -18.15 -12.53 4.08
N ARG A 123 -18.26 -11.37 3.41
CA ARG A 123 -19.17 -11.21 2.26
C ARG A 123 -18.83 -12.16 1.12
N MET A 124 -17.55 -12.34 0.80
CA MET A 124 -17.12 -13.31 -0.22
C MET A 124 -17.43 -14.76 0.16
N ILE A 125 -17.25 -15.11 1.44
CA ILE A 125 -17.63 -16.42 1.97
C ILE A 125 -19.14 -16.64 1.84
N LYS A 126 -19.96 -15.64 2.25
CA LYS A 126 -21.42 -15.70 2.10
C LYS A 126 -21.83 -15.91 0.65
N ALA A 127 -21.29 -15.10 -0.26
CA ALA A 127 -21.55 -15.19 -1.68
C ALA A 127 -21.19 -16.56 -2.25
N GLY A 128 -20.00 -17.05 -1.95
CA GLY A 128 -19.54 -18.36 -2.44
C GLY A 128 -20.33 -19.51 -1.83
N THR A 129 -20.72 -19.43 -0.55
CA THR A 129 -21.57 -20.44 0.10
C THR A 129 -22.91 -20.54 -0.59
N LEU A 130 -23.57 -19.41 -0.90
CA LEU A 130 -24.83 -19.37 -1.65
C LEU A 130 -24.70 -19.89 -3.09
N MET A 131 -23.50 -19.79 -3.68
CA MET A 131 -23.18 -20.37 -5.01
C MET A 131 -22.75 -21.83 -4.96
N GLY A 132 -22.65 -22.43 -3.78
CA GLY A 132 -22.18 -23.81 -3.63
C GLY A 132 -20.67 -24.01 -3.78
N TYR A 133 -19.86 -22.95 -3.57
CA TYR A 133 -18.40 -23.05 -3.68
C TYR A 133 -17.80 -23.86 -2.52
N SER A 134 -16.89 -24.75 -2.85
CA SER A 134 -15.98 -25.36 -1.88
C SER A 134 -14.98 -24.32 -1.33
N ASP A 135 -14.29 -24.67 -0.23
CA ASP A 135 -13.23 -23.83 0.33
C ASP A 135 -12.12 -23.58 -0.69
N GLN A 136 -11.74 -24.57 -1.45
CA GLN A 136 -10.74 -24.45 -2.50
C GLN A 136 -11.15 -23.46 -3.60
N GLN A 137 -12.41 -23.52 -4.03
CA GLN A 137 -12.94 -22.57 -5.01
C GLN A 137 -13.00 -21.15 -4.47
N LEU A 138 -13.39 -20.97 -3.19
CA LEU A 138 -13.34 -19.69 -2.50
C LEU A 138 -11.91 -19.13 -2.43
N LEU A 139 -10.97 -19.91 -1.92
CA LEU A 139 -9.56 -19.52 -1.80
C LEU A 139 -8.98 -19.15 -3.17
N SER A 140 -9.19 -19.98 -4.18
CA SER A 140 -8.71 -19.73 -5.53
C SER A 140 -9.28 -18.44 -6.12
N SER A 141 -10.59 -18.22 -6.00
CA SER A 141 -11.24 -17.03 -6.54
C SER A 141 -10.80 -15.73 -5.84
N ILE A 142 -10.63 -15.78 -4.51
CA ILE A 142 -10.15 -14.64 -3.73
C ILE A 142 -8.69 -14.33 -4.07
N ARG A 143 -7.83 -15.35 -4.15
CA ARG A 143 -6.42 -15.17 -4.50
C ARG A 143 -6.24 -14.59 -5.90
N THR A 144 -7.04 -15.04 -6.86
CA THR A 144 -7.02 -14.47 -8.21
C THR A 144 -7.44 -13.00 -8.19
N GLY A 145 -8.49 -12.65 -7.44
CA GLY A 145 -8.94 -11.26 -7.30
C GLY A 145 -7.92 -10.33 -6.63
N TYR A 146 -7.02 -10.85 -5.79
CA TYR A 146 -5.91 -10.06 -5.23
C TYR A 146 -4.81 -9.78 -6.25
N LYS A 147 -4.53 -10.75 -7.12
CA LYS A 147 -3.47 -10.62 -8.14
C LYS A 147 -3.93 -9.88 -9.39
N ASP A 148 -5.19 -10.03 -9.74
CA ASP A 148 -5.79 -9.43 -10.93
C ASP A 148 -6.94 -8.48 -10.54
N PRO A 149 -6.73 -7.16 -10.57
CA PRO A 149 -7.76 -6.18 -10.23
C PRO A 149 -8.95 -6.18 -11.20
N TYR A 150 -8.80 -6.76 -12.38
CA TYR A 150 -9.87 -6.91 -13.39
C TYR A 150 -10.65 -8.22 -13.24
N HIS A 151 -10.21 -9.12 -12.35
CA HIS A 151 -10.91 -10.36 -12.09
C HIS A 151 -12.32 -10.11 -11.53
N THR A 152 -13.30 -10.81 -12.10
CA THR A 152 -14.67 -10.74 -11.60
C THR A 152 -14.76 -11.36 -10.21
N SER A 153 -15.00 -10.55 -9.18
CA SER A 153 -15.07 -11.00 -7.80
C SER A 153 -16.19 -12.01 -7.54
N VAL A 154 -16.05 -12.79 -6.46
CA VAL A 154 -17.09 -13.73 -6.00
C VAL A 154 -18.41 -13.01 -5.79
N ILE A 155 -18.40 -11.82 -5.21
CA ILE A 155 -19.59 -10.99 -4.98
C ILE A 155 -20.25 -10.58 -6.30
N THR A 156 -19.46 -10.15 -7.28
CA THR A 156 -20.01 -9.76 -8.60
C THR A 156 -20.60 -10.98 -9.33
N LYS A 157 -19.95 -12.15 -9.22
CA LYS A 157 -20.49 -13.40 -9.79
C LYS A 157 -21.83 -13.80 -9.13
N ALA A 158 -21.95 -13.64 -7.81
CA ALA A 158 -23.18 -13.92 -7.09
C ALA A 158 -24.31 -12.95 -7.50
N LYS A 159 -24.02 -11.66 -7.63
CA LYS A 159 -25.00 -10.67 -8.12
C LYS A 159 -25.52 -10.98 -9.52
N ARG A 160 -24.68 -11.46 -10.41
CA ARG A 160 -25.11 -11.90 -11.76
C ARG A 160 -26.05 -13.11 -11.74
N LYS A 161 -26.16 -13.80 -10.61
CA LYS A 161 -27.09 -14.91 -10.36
C LYS A 161 -28.27 -14.49 -9.47
N ASP A 162 -28.56 -13.18 -9.40
CA ASP A 162 -29.63 -12.58 -8.60
C ASP A 162 -29.54 -12.88 -7.09
N ILE A 163 -28.35 -13.22 -6.61
CA ILE A 163 -28.09 -13.39 -5.17
C ILE A 163 -27.93 -12.00 -4.56
N ASN A 164 -28.80 -11.63 -3.61
CA ASN A 164 -28.76 -10.35 -2.93
C ASN A 164 -27.59 -10.28 -1.94
N ILE A 165 -26.54 -9.55 -2.31
CA ILE A 165 -25.36 -9.30 -1.47
C ILE A 165 -24.95 -7.84 -1.63
N ASP A 166 -24.73 -7.17 -0.50
CA ASP A 166 -24.25 -5.80 -0.49
C ASP A 166 -22.84 -5.69 -1.05
N VAL A 167 -22.61 -4.67 -1.89
CA VAL A 167 -21.29 -4.29 -2.37
C VAL A 167 -20.79 -3.14 -1.51
N PRO A 168 -19.66 -3.30 -0.83
CA PRO A 168 -19.12 -2.21 -0.02
C PRO A 168 -18.74 -1.01 -0.89
N SER A 169 -18.93 0.19 -0.34
CA SER A 169 -18.43 1.43 -0.88
C SER A 169 -17.54 2.10 0.16
N TYR A 170 -16.30 2.35 -0.18
CA TYR A 170 -15.33 2.99 0.72
C TYR A 170 -15.15 4.50 0.45
N GLY A 171 -16.00 5.03 -0.43
CA GLY A 171 -15.96 6.43 -0.80
C GLY A 171 -15.17 6.75 -2.07
N LYS A 172 -15.16 8.03 -2.46
CA LYS A 172 -14.44 8.52 -3.64
C LYS A 172 -12.94 8.44 -3.42
N GLY A 173 -12.22 7.93 -4.42
CA GLY A 173 -10.76 7.80 -4.37
C GLY A 173 -10.25 6.51 -3.70
N TYR A 174 -11.15 5.66 -3.19
CA TYR A 174 -10.80 4.34 -2.64
C TYR A 174 -11.06 3.23 -3.65
N TYR A 175 -10.24 2.16 -3.59
CA TYR A 175 -10.55 0.95 -4.33
C TYR A 175 -11.80 0.27 -3.75
N LYS A 176 -12.58 -0.39 -4.61
CA LYS A 176 -13.74 -1.21 -4.21
C LYS A 176 -13.37 -2.47 -3.41
N ASN A 177 -12.10 -2.75 -3.27
CA ASN A 177 -11.54 -3.93 -2.61
C ASN A 177 -10.65 -3.46 -1.45
N ALA A 178 -10.98 -3.86 -0.22
CA ALA A 178 -10.24 -3.46 0.97
C ALA A 178 -8.78 -3.94 0.95
N TYR A 179 -8.50 -5.11 0.37
CA TYR A 179 -7.13 -5.60 0.14
C TYR A 179 -6.28 -4.58 -0.62
N GLN A 180 -6.78 -4.05 -1.73
CA GLN A 180 -6.07 -3.06 -2.54
C GLN A 180 -5.85 -1.74 -1.78
N ASN A 181 -6.76 -1.36 -0.89
CA ASN A 181 -6.58 -0.16 -0.06
C ASN A 181 -5.46 -0.33 0.97
N ILE A 182 -5.32 -1.52 1.57
CA ILE A 182 -4.22 -1.82 2.50
C ILE A 182 -2.86 -1.78 1.78
N VAL A 183 -2.75 -2.49 0.66
CA VAL A 183 -1.52 -2.54 -0.15
C VAL A 183 -1.12 -1.14 -0.62
N ARG A 184 -2.10 -0.35 -1.11
CA ARG A 184 -1.86 1.03 -1.54
C ARG A 184 -1.40 1.92 -0.38
N ASN A 185 -1.99 1.77 0.81
CA ASN A 185 -1.57 2.55 1.98
C ASN A 185 -0.11 2.24 2.34
N ALA A 186 0.26 0.96 2.42
CA ALA A 186 1.64 0.57 2.69
C ALA A 186 2.62 1.15 1.65
N SER A 187 2.31 1.01 0.36
CA SER A 187 3.12 1.56 -0.74
C SER A 187 3.30 3.06 -0.64
N GLN A 188 2.21 3.79 -0.32
CA GLN A 188 2.23 5.25 -0.23
C GLN A 188 3.08 5.72 0.95
N VAL A 189 2.91 5.11 2.12
CA VAL A 189 3.69 5.48 3.32
C VAL A 189 5.18 5.28 3.09
N ILE A 190 5.58 4.13 2.52
CA ILE A 190 6.99 3.87 2.19
C ILE A 190 7.52 4.89 1.18
N ALA A 191 6.75 5.18 0.13
CA ALA A 191 7.17 6.14 -0.89
C ALA A 191 7.41 7.53 -0.29
N LEU A 192 6.51 8.01 0.59
CA LEU A 192 6.65 9.28 1.29
C LEU A 192 7.85 9.29 2.24
N ALA A 193 8.04 8.22 3.03
CA ALA A 193 9.20 8.08 3.92
C ALA A 193 10.53 8.14 3.14
N TRP A 194 10.60 7.48 1.98
CA TRP A 194 11.77 7.56 1.11
C TRP A 194 11.99 8.94 0.52
N GLY A 195 10.91 9.66 0.16
CA GLY A 195 11.01 11.07 -0.27
C GLY A 195 11.56 11.96 0.82
N GLN A 196 11.08 11.80 2.05
CA GLN A 196 11.57 12.57 3.20
C GLN A 196 13.06 12.26 3.52
N ALA A 197 13.45 10.99 3.51
CA ALA A 197 14.85 10.62 3.70
C ALA A 197 15.75 11.19 2.57
N GLU A 198 15.29 11.20 1.33
CA GLU A 198 16.02 11.79 0.21
C GLU A 198 16.18 13.30 0.37
N GLN A 199 15.15 14.00 0.87
CA GLN A 199 15.22 15.43 1.18
C GLN A 199 16.23 15.72 2.28
N GLU A 200 16.17 15.00 3.38
CA GLU A 200 17.09 15.15 4.52
C GLU A 200 18.54 14.94 4.09
N TYR A 201 18.80 13.86 3.38
CA TYR A 201 20.11 13.59 2.80
C TYR A 201 20.58 14.72 1.88
N GLY A 202 19.72 15.24 1.01
CA GLY A 202 20.04 16.37 0.14
C GLY A 202 20.45 17.62 0.92
N GLN A 203 19.76 17.91 2.03
CA GLN A 203 20.11 19.02 2.92
C GLN A 203 21.47 18.79 3.60
N GLU A 204 21.72 17.60 4.12
CA GLU A 204 23.00 17.24 4.78
C GLU A 204 24.21 17.39 3.85
N ILE A 205 24.07 16.98 2.58
CA ILE A 205 25.16 17.10 1.59
C ILE A 205 25.28 18.49 0.95
N GLY A 206 24.44 19.47 1.39
CA GLY A 206 24.52 20.87 0.95
C GLY A 206 23.88 21.14 -0.41
N ALA A 207 22.95 20.32 -0.85
CA ALA A 207 22.13 20.64 -2.01
C ALA A 207 21.26 21.88 -1.74
N VAL A 208 21.06 22.71 -2.77
CA VAL A 208 20.23 23.93 -2.69
C VAL A 208 18.86 23.73 -3.32
N GLY A 209 18.70 22.66 -4.09
CA GLY A 209 17.47 22.31 -4.76
C GLY A 209 17.61 20.97 -5.49
N TYR A 210 16.60 20.62 -6.26
CA TYR A 210 16.61 19.40 -7.08
C TYR A 210 15.72 19.55 -8.32
N PHE A 211 16.08 18.84 -9.38
CA PHE A 211 15.22 18.61 -10.53
C PHE A 211 14.39 17.35 -10.34
N VAL A 212 13.14 17.38 -10.76
CA VAL A 212 12.29 16.19 -10.87
C VAL A 212 12.42 15.58 -12.25
N HIS A 213 12.79 14.30 -12.30
CA HIS A 213 12.80 13.51 -13.54
C HIS A 213 11.70 12.45 -13.52
N ARG A 214 11.04 12.29 -14.65
CA ARG A 214 10.06 11.23 -14.86
C ARG A 214 10.72 9.86 -14.73
N GLY A 215 10.12 8.99 -13.95
CA GLY A 215 10.55 7.58 -13.79
C GLY A 215 9.73 6.60 -14.64
N SER A 216 8.74 7.09 -15.39
CA SER A 216 7.84 6.28 -16.20
C SER A 216 7.47 7.03 -17.48
N SER A 217 7.27 6.29 -18.57
CA SER A 217 6.73 6.81 -19.83
C SER A 217 5.20 6.97 -19.80
N TYR A 218 4.53 6.51 -18.74
CA TYR A 218 3.09 6.67 -18.58
C TYR A 218 2.73 8.15 -18.42
N ASN A 219 1.75 8.63 -19.18
CA ASN A 219 1.30 10.02 -19.12
C ASN A 219 0.72 10.35 -17.74
N CYS A 220 1.30 11.35 -17.06
CA CYS A 220 0.87 11.80 -15.74
C CYS A 220 1.01 13.33 -15.65
N PRO A 221 -0.07 14.08 -15.88
CA PRO A 221 -0.04 15.55 -15.82
C PRO A 221 0.56 16.10 -14.54
N VAL A 222 0.22 15.49 -13.38
CA VAL A 222 0.77 15.90 -12.08
C VAL A 222 2.29 15.81 -12.03
N CYS A 223 2.87 14.74 -12.58
CA CYS A 223 4.33 14.60 -12.62
C CYS A 223 4.96 15.46 -13.71
N ASP A 224 4.26 15.71 -14.81
CA ASP A 224 4.75 16.57 -15.90
C ASP A 224 4.89 18.01 -15.43
N ASP A 225 3.92 18.50 -14.64
CA ASP A 225 3.94 19.84 -14.06
C ASP A 225 5.09 20.06 -13.05
N LEU A 226 5.67 18.99 -12.52
CA LEU A 226 6.83 19.05 -11.59
C LEU A 226 8.18 19.00 -12.30
N CYS A 227 8.22 18.75 -13.61
CA CYS A 227 9.46 18.65 -14.36
C CYS A 227 9.89 19.99 -14.97
N GLY A 228 11.19 20.15 -15.25
CA GLY A 228 11.71 21.25 -16.04
C GLY A 228 12.17 22.48 -15.27
N TYR A 229 12.06 22.49 -13.94
CA TYR A 229 12.59 23.56 -13.07
C TYR A 229 13.15 23.01 -11.76
N VAL A 230 13.92 23.83 -11.05
CA VAL A 230 14.54 23.48 -9.77
C VAL A 230 13.53 23.70 -8.66
N HIS A 231 13.29 22.67 -7.85
CA HIS A 231 12.53 22.74 -6.61
C HIS A 231 13.46 23.08 -5.45
N ASP A 232 12.92 23.77 -4.44
CA ASP A 232 13.64 24.07 -3.20
C ASP A 232 13.86 22.77 -2.39
N ILE A 233 15.08 22.60 -1.83
CA ILE A 233 15.44 21.41 -1.05
C ILE A 233 14.65 21.30 0.25
N THR A 234 14.06 22.37 0.74
CA THR A 234 13.26 22.37 1.97
C THR A 234 11.88 21.74 1.80
N THR A 235 11.45 21.49 0.55
CA THR A 235 10.13 20.90 0.25
C THR A 235 10.27 19.79 -0.77
N MET A 236 10.02 18.54 -0.35
CA MET A 236 10.01 17.40 -1.28
C MET A 236 8.63 17.24 -1.93
N VAL A 237 8.55 17.46 -3.25
CA VAL A 237 7.30 17.37 -4.02
C VAL A 237 7.04 15.95 -4.59
N ILE A 238 7.98 15.06 -4.45
CA ILE A 238 7.85 13.66 -4.87
C ILE A 238 8.04 12.71 -3.69
N PRO A 239 7.25 11.62 -3.63
CA PRO A 239 6.26 11.15 -4.59
C PRO A 239 4.98 12.02 -4.62
N ALA A 240 4.56 12.47 -5.79
CA ALA A 240 3.40 13.36 -5.97
C ALA A 240 2.04 12.64 -5.85
N HIS A 241 2.03 11.33 -6.01
CA HIS A 241 0.84 10.48 -5.95
C HIS A 241 1.22 9.02 -5.66
N PRO A 242 0.27 8.16 -5.26
CA PRO A 242 0.53 6.73 -5.11
C PRO A 242 1.15 6.12 -6.36
N ARG A 243 2.19 5.28 -6.18
CA ARG A 243 2.96 4.66 -7.27
C ARG A 243 3.73 5.63 -8.16
N CYS A 244 4.04 6.82 -7.66
CA CYS A 244 4.93 7.74 -8.35
C CYS A 244 6.34 7.13 -8.46
N CYS A 245 6.87 7.11 -9.70
CA CYS A 245 8.21 6.60 -10.00
C CYS A 245 9.24 7.72 -10.22
N CYS A 246 8.85 8.98 -10.08
CA CYS A 246 9.73 10.13 -10.30
C CYS A 246 10.92 10.11 -9.31
N ARG A 247 12.02 10.70 -9.70
CA ARG A 247 13.26 10.78 -8.93
C ARG A 247 13.75 12.22 -8.84
N ALA A 248 14.49 12.53 -7.79
CA ALA A 248 15.15 13.81 -7.60
C ALA A 248 16.62 13.72 -8.04
N GLU A 249 17.10 14.74 -8.75
CA GLU A 249 18.50 14.98 -9.05
C GLU A 249 18.91 16.28 -8.37
N PHE A 250 19.84 16.21 -7.41
CA PHE A 250 20.22 17.35 -6.60
C PHE A 250 21.02 18.39 -7.36
N VAL A 251 20.80 19.65 -7.00
CA VAL A 251 21.51 20.82 -7.50
C VAL A 251 22.33 21.42 -6.37
N PHE A 252 23.59 21.72 -6.64
CA PHE A 252 24.51 22.34 -5.70
C PHE A 252 24.86 23.75 -6.14
N LYS A 253 25.21 24.63 -5.18
CA LYS A 253 25.78 25.92 -5.54
C LYS A 253 27.09 25.68 -6.27
N ASP A 254 27.22 26.23 -7.46
CA ASP A 254 28.50 26.29 -8.15
C ASP A 254 29.51 26.98 -7.24
N ASN A 255 30.46 26.23 -6.69
CA ASN A 255 31.66 26.81 -6.12
C ASN A 255 32.43 27.43 -7.29
N LYS A 256 32.11 28.66 -7.67
CA LYS A 256 33.01 29.44 -8.52
C LYS A 256 34.34 29.48 -7.79
N LYS A 257 35.27 28.60 -8.18
CA LYS A 257 36.66 28.74 -7.80
C LYS A 257 37.08 30.17 -8.15
N LYS A 258 37.42 30.95 -7.12
CA LYS A 258 38.18 32.18 -7.26
C LYS A 258 39.58 31.84 -7.75
#